data_a790d24f1a4a13433273f174f31bf5fe
#
_entry.id   a790d24f1a4a13433273f174f31bf5fe
#
_cell.length_a   1.000
_cell.length_b   1.000
_cell.length_c   1.000
_cell.angle_alpha   90.00
_cell.angle_beta   90.00
_cell.angle_gamma   90.00
#
_symmetry.space_group_name_H-M   'P 1'
#
loop_
_entity.id
_entity.type
_entity.pdbx_description
1 polymer ?
#
loop_
_entity_poly.entity_id
_entity_poly.type
_entity_poly.pdbx_seq_one_letter_code
_entity_poly.pdbx_strand_id
1 'polypeptide(L)'
;MRHPIAFCVFLAGAAALFAADDLNRRAPGFALPDSKMQVYDLADYRGKLVILEFMQTTCPHCAAFAGILNEAQQKYGERIAILAVANSTSDNATTVARYIAGHQVRYPVLFDAGQMAYSYFRSTSFDNPHLYLIDANGIIRSEFGYGPMTKEIFEGKALFPEIDRLLAAGAAPPRKR
;
A
#
# COMPACT_ATOMS: atom_id res chain seq x y z
N MET A 1 -2.90 69.09 9.48
CA MET A 1 -3.46 68.05 8.56
C MET A 1 -2.80 66.74 8.85
N ARG A 2 -3.52 65.81 9.50
CA ARG A 2 -2.99 64.50 9.96
C ARG A 2 -3.59 63.42 9.05
N HIS A 3 -2.73 62.69 8.31
CA HIS A 3 -3.14 61.59 7.45
C HIS A 3 -3.14 60.30 8.30
N PRO A 4 -4.19 59.50 8.25
CA PRO A 4 -4.18 58.16 8.87
C PRO A 4 -3.50 57.16 7.92
N ILE A 5 -2.49 56.48 8.44
CA ILE A 5 -1.86 55.34 7.79
C ILE A 5 -2.78 54.14 7.95
N ALA A 6 -3.32 53.66 6.83
CA ALA A 6 -4.09 52.41 6.80
C ALA A 6 -3.18 51.18 6.95
N PHE A 7 -3.34 50.42 7.99
CA PHE A 7 -2.64 49.18 8.26
C PHE A 7 -3.36 48.05 7.53
N CYS A 8 -2.85 47.68 6.34
CA CYS A 8 -3.29 46.46 5.65
C CYS A 8 -2.68 45.25 6.32
N VAL A 9 -3.44 44.53 7.13
CA VAL A 9 -3.12 43.22 7.64
C VAL A 9 -3.31 42.20 6.52
N PHE A 10 -2.24 41.68 5.98
CA PHE A 10 -2.26 40.53 5.06
C PHE A 10 -2.59 39.27 5.86
N LEU A 11 -3.80 38.74 5.71
CA LEU A 11 -4.14 37.36 6.04
C LEU A 11 -3.66 36.49 4.89
N ALA A 12 -2.40 36.08 4.92
CA ALA A 12 -1.89 35.04 4.06
C ALA A 12 -1.56 33.80 4.92
N GLY A 13 -2.21 32.66 4.64
CA GLY A 13 -1.65 31.41 5.08
C GLY A 13 -2.55 30.50 5.90
N ALA A 14 -3.55 29.90 5.31
CA ALA A 14 -4.21 28.70 5.86
C ALA A 14 -4.71 27.74 4.75
N ALA A 15 -3.89 27.50 3.72
CA ALA A 15 -4.31 26.62 2.61
C ALA A 15 -3.31 25.46 2.32
N ALA A 16 -2.49 25.06 3.28
CA ALA A 16 -1.47 24.04 3.02
C ALA A 16 -1.48 22.89 4.03
N LEU A 17 -2.64 22.44 4.52
CA LEU A 17 -2.71 21.38 5.55
C LEU A 17 -3.58 20.17 5.19
N PHE A 18 -4.08 20.03 3.96
CA PHE A 18 -4.99 18.92 3.61
C PHE A 18 -4.38 17.80 2.76
N ALA A 19 -3.09 17.82 2.42
CA ALA A 19 -2.46 16.77 1.60
C ALA A 19 -1.59 15.76 2.37
N ALA A 20 -1.49 15.86 3.70
CA ALA A 20 -0.58 15.02 4.51
C ALA A 20 -1.30 13.92 5.32
N ASP A 21 -2.61 13.71 5.14
CA ASP A 21 -3.41 12.93 6.10
C ASP A 21 -3.62 11.45 5.71
N ASP A 22 -3.14 11.00 4.56
CA ASP A 22 -3.29 9.61 4.14
C ASP A 22 -2.16 8.69 4.67
N LEU A 23 -0.99 9.25 4.91
CA LEU A 23 0.10 8.55 5.59
C LEU A 23 -0.04 8.71 7.12
N ASN A 24 0.43 7.70 7.86
CA ASN A 24 0.36 7.62 9.32
C ASN A 24 -1.05 7.36 9.90
N ARG A 25 -2.02 7.00 9.07
CA ARG A 25 -3.33 6.52 9.52
C ARG A 25 -3.31 5.02 9.78
N ARG A 26 -4.24 4.55 10.61
CA ARG A 26 -4.47 3.11 10.77
C ARG A 26 -4.94 2.51 9.45
N ALA A 27 -4.33 1.39 9.04
CA ALA A 27 -4.81 0.60 7.91
C ALA A 27 -6.23 0.10 8.20
N PRO A 28 -7.19 0.27 7.27
CA PRO A 28 -8.50 -0.37 7.39
C PRO A 28 -8.35 -1.88 7.51
N GLY A 29 -9.05 -2.49 8.48
CA GLY A 29 -9.06 -3.93 8.66
C GLY A 29 -9.84 -4.62 7.55
N PHE A 30 -9.44 -5.85 7.25
CA PHE A 30 -10.18 -6.74 6.35
C PHE A 30 -9.92 -8.20 6.72
N ALA A 31 -10.86 -9.06 6.34
CA ALA A 31 -10.70 -10.52 6.30
C ALA A 31 -11.22 -10.98 4.94
N LEU A 32 -10.33 -11.42 4.05
CA LEU A 32 -10.66 -11.77 2.67
C LEU A 32 -10.21 -13.20 2.34
N PRO A 33 -10.99 -13.95 1.54
CA PRO A 33 -10.59 -15.27 1.08
C PRO A 33 -9.60 -15.21 -0.10
N ASP A 34 -8.80 -16.27 -0.22
CA ASP A 34 -8.07 -16.60 -1.44
C ASP A 34 -8.90 -17.52 -2.37
N SER A 35 -8.30 -17.93 -3.50
CA SER A 35 -8.96 -18.85 -4.46
C SER A 35 -9.26 -20.25 -3.92
N LYS A 36 -8.74 -20.61 -2.75
CA LYS A 36 -9.00 -21.85 -2.03
C LYS A 36 -9.94 -21.67 -0.84
N MET A 37 -10.55 -20.49 -0.71
CA MET A 37 -11.43 -20.11 0.42
C MET A 37 -10.71 -20.05 1.77
N GLN A 38 -9.38 -19.99 1.78
CA GLN A 38 -8.64 -19.68 3.00
C GLN A 38 -8.77 -18.17 3.27
N VAL A 39 -9.21 -17.82 4.48
CA VAL A 39 -9.39 -16.43 4.90
C VAL A 39 -8.09 -15.89 5.48
N TYR A 40 -7.75 -14.67 5.10
CA TYR A 40 -6.60 -13.91 5.57
C TYR A 40 -7.10 -12.61 6.21
N ASP A 41 -6.87 -12.48 7.53
CA ASP A 41 -7.20 -11.27 8.28
C ASP A 41 -5.94 -10.40 8.42
N LEU A 42 -6.06 -9.11 8.11
CA LEU A 42 -4.94 -8.17 8.29
C LEU A 42 -4.46 -8.12 9.74
N ALA A 43 -5.34 -8.36 10.71
CA ALA A 43 -4.99 -8.36 12.12
C ALA A 43 -3.97 -9.44 12.51
N ASP A 44 -3.93 -10.58 11.78
CA ASP A 44 -3.00 -11.69 12.03
C ASP A 44 -1.55 -11.35 11.68
N TYR A 45 -1.34 -10.25 10.96
CA TYR A 45 -0.02 -9.79 10.54
C TYR A 45 0.59 -8.70 11.43
N ARG A 46 0.00 -8.47 12.62
CA ARG A 46 0.60 -7.58 13.62
C ARG A 46 2.00 -8.05 13.98
N GLY A 47 2.92 -7.11 14.13
CA GLY A 47 4.34 -7.41 14.37
C GLY A 47 5.19 -7.57 13.10
N LYS A 48 4.58 -7.64 11.91
CA LYS A 48 5.27 -7.70 10.62
C LYS A 48 5.07 -6.41 9.84
N LEU A 49 5.98 -6.10 8.93
CA LEU A 49 5.74 -5.12 7.87
C LEU A 49 4.88 -5.79 6.81
N VAL A 50 3.68 -5.26 6.58
CA VAL A 50 2.76 -5.76 5.54
C VAL A 50 2.93 -4.95 4.26
N ILE A 51 3.13 -5.64 3.15
CA ILE A 51 3.10 -5.11 1.79
C ILE A 51 1.74 -5.50 1.22
N LEU A 52 0.84 -4.53 1.12
CA LEU A 52 -0.51 -4.72 0.57
C LEU A 52 -0.56 -4.17 -0.83
N GLU A 53 -0.75 -5.05 -1.82
CA GLU A 53 -0.89 -4.70 -3.23
C GLU A 53 -2.37 -4.79 -3.64
N PHE A 54 -2.89 -3.75 -4.29
CA PHE A 54 -4.11 -3.84 -5.10
C PHE A 54 -3.72 -4.05 -6.55
N MET A 55 -4.30 -5.09 -7.16
CA MET A 55 -3.89 -5.53 -8.49
C MET A 55 -5.08 -6.01 -9.33
N GLN A 56 -4.85 -6.25 -10.59
CA GLN A 56 -5.78 -6.91 -11.51
C GLN A 56 -5.05 -8.01 -12.28
N THR A 57 -5.70 -9.14 -12.50
CA THR A 57 -5.08 -10.30 -13.20
C THR A 57 -4.73 -10.02 -14.65
N THR A 58 -5.34 -9.00 -15.26
CA THR A 58 -5.10 -8.57 -16.64
C THR A 58 -4.10 -7.42 -16.76
N CYS A 59 -3.59 -6.90 -15.64
CA CYS A 59 -2.67 -5.77 -15.62
C CYS A 59 -1.22 -6.22 -15.91
N PRO A 60 -0.58 -5.78 -17.00
CA PRO A 60 0.79 -6.19 -17.32
C PRO A 60 1.82 -5.65 -16.32
N HIS A 61 1.59 -4.48 -15.72
CA HIS A 61 2.46 -3.93 -14.70
C HIS A 61 2.38 -4.69 -13.38
N CYS A 62 1.19 -5.19 -13.00
CA CYS A 62 1.01 -6.09 -11.87
C CYS A 62 1.75 -7.41 -12.11
N ALA A 63 1.68 -7.95 -13.32
CA ALA A 63 2.41 -9.16 -13.70
C ALA A 63 3.94 -9.00 -13.57
N ALA A 64 4.47 -7.87 -14.03
CA ALA A 64 5.91 -7.55 -13.86
C ALA A 64 6.28 -7.37 -12.38
N PHE A 65 5.43 -6.73 -11.60
CA PHE A 65 5.67 -6.46 -10.19
C PHE A 65 5.62 -7.73 -9.31
N ALA A 66 4.88 -8.75 -9.73
CA ALA A 66 4.84 -10.04 -9.03
C ALA A 66 6.23 -10.68 -8.85
N GLY A 67 7.13 -10.54 -9.83
CA GLY A 67 8.52 -10.97 -9.71
C GLY A 67 9.27 -10.23 -8.60
N ILE A 68 9.12 -8.91 -8.53
CA ILE A 68 9.74 -8.06 -7.50
C ILE A 68 9.22 -8.42 -6.09
N LEU A 69 7.92 -8.68 -5.96
CA LEU A 69 7.35 -9.11 -4.68
C LEU A 69 7.83 -10.51 -4.27
N ASN A 70 8.02 -11.44 -5.22
CA ASN A 70 8.64 -12.73 -4.95
C ASN A 70 10.08 -12.57 -4.43
N GLU A 71 10.87 -11.68 -5.03
CA GLU A 71 12.22 -11.34 -4.55
C GLU A 71 12.19 -10.74 -3.14
N ALA A 72 11.25 -9.84 -2.87
CA ALA A 72 11.07 -9.27 -1.55
C ALA A 72 10.75 -10.35 -0.51
N GLN A 73 9.83 -11.27 -0.83
CA GLN A 73 9.49 -12.39 0.06
C GLN A 73 10.71 -13.27 0.34
N GLN A 74 11.52 -13.54 -0.67
CA GLN A 74 12.75 -14.33 -0.51
C GLN A 74 13.81 -13.60 0.33
N LYS A 75 14.01 -12.30 0.10
CA LYS A 75 15.02 -11.48 0.80
C LYS A 75 14.68 -11.27 2.27
N TYR A 76 13.43 -10.96 2.57
CA TYR A 76 13.04 -10.52 3.91
C TYR A 76 12.41 -11.62 4.77
N GLY A 77 11.94 -12.71 4.15
CA GLY A 77 11.37 -13.86 4.83
C GLY A 77 10.18 -13.48 5.72
N GLU A 78 10.18 -13.95 6.95
CA GLU A 78 9.08 -13.76 7.90
C GLU A 78 9.01 -12.35 8.52
N ARG A 79 9.97 -11.47 8.25
CA ARG A 79 9.93 -10.08 8.72
C ARG A 79 8.86 -9.26 8.01
N ILE A 80 8.46 -9.71 6.81
CA ILE A 80 7.41 -9.10 6.02
C ILE A 80 6.26 -10.08 5.80
N ALA A 81 5.11 -9.55 5.43
CA ALA A 81 4.01 -10.31 4.85
C ALA A 81 3.55 -9.60 3.58
N ILE A 82 3.32 -10.35 2.50
CA ILE A 82 2.81 -9.81 1.25
C ILE A 82 1.38 -10.32 1.08
N LEU A 83 0.45 -9.41 0.84
CA LEU A 83 -0.95 -9.70 0.53
C LEU A 83 -1.31 -8.93 -0.74
N ALA A 84 -1.68 -9.63 -1.80
CA ALA A 84 -2.24 -9.01 -2.99
C ALA A 84 -3.77 -9.11 -2.96
N VAL A 85 -4.47 -8.09 -3.45
CA VAL A 85 -5.92 -8.03 -3.52
C VAL A 85 -6.33 -7.79 -4.96
N ALA A 86 -6.95 -8.81 -5.56
CA ALA A 86 -7.55 -8.70 -6.88
C ALA A 86 -8.83 -7.88 -6.79
N ASN A 87 -8.79 -6.63 -7.27
CA ASN A 87 -9.85 -5.63 -7.09
C ASN A 87 -10.70 -5.35 -8.33
N SER A 88 -10.51 -6.11 -9.41
CA SER A 88 -11.35 -5.98 -10.60
C SER A 88 -12.61 -6.83 -10.49
N THR A 89 -13.73 -6.31 -11.00
CA THR A 89 -14.99 -7.07 -11.13
C THR A 89 -14.88 -8.26 -12.09
N SER A 90 -13.86 -8.27 -12.97
CA SER A 90 -13.59 -9.40 -13.86
C SER A 90 -12.71 -10.47 -13.22
N ASP A 91 -12.08 -10.20 -12.07
CA ASP A 91 -11.25 -11.16 -11.37
C ASP A 91 -12.12 -12.19 -10.62
N ASN A 92 -11.73 -13.45 -10.73
CA ASN A 92 -12.41 -14.57 -10.09
C ASN A 92 -11.39 -15.68 -9.77
N ALA A 93 -11.83 -16.75 -9.10
CA ALA A 93 -10.95 -17.85 -8.69
C ALA A 93 -10.12 -18.42 -9.86
N THR A 94 -10.71 -18.53 -11.05
CA THR A 94 -10.02 -19.07 -12.23
C THR A 94 -8.96 -18.12 -12.77
N THR A 95 -9.28 -16.82 -12.90
CA THR A 95 -8.33 -15.81 -13.40
C THR A 95 -7.17 -15.64 -12.43
N VAL A 96 -7.45 -15.61 -11.13
CA VAL A 96 -6.41 -15.53 -10.08
C VAL A 96 -5.54 -16.79 -10.05
N ALA A 97 -6.12 -17.99 -10.14
CA ALA A 97 -5.34 -19.23 -10.18
C ALA A 97 -4.38 -19.26 -11.39
N ARG A 98 -4.86 -18.79 -12.56
CA ARG A 98 -4.03 -18.67 -13.77
C ARG A 98 -2.92 -17.64 -13.59
N TYR A 99 -3.22 -16.49 -12.99
CA TYR A 99 -2.23 -15.46 -12.68
C TYR A 99 -1.13 -15.98 -11.75
N ILE A 100 -1.52 -16.63 -10.66
CA ILE A 100 -0.59 -17.25 -9.70
C ILE A 100 0.34 -18.24 -10.40
N ALA A 101 -0.22 -19.15 -11.22
CA ALA A 101 0.56 -20.14 -11.93
C ALA A 101 1.49 -19.53 -13.00
N GLY A 102 0.96 -18.58 -13.77
CA GLY A 102 1.69 -17.93 -14.88
C GLY A 102 2.85 -17.05 -14.41
N HIS A 103 2.72 -16.40 -13.26
CA HIS A 103 3.72 -15.50 -12.71
C HIS A 103 4.45 -16.06 -11.48
N GLN A 104 4.22 -17.36 -11.17
CA GLN A 104 4.87 -18.07 -10.05
C GLN A 104 4.74 -17.33 -8.72
N VAL A 105 3.56 -16.72 -8.46
CA VAL A 105 3.29 -15.93 -7.27
C VAL A 105 3.38 -16.82 -6.02
N ARG A 106 4.14 -16.37 -5.01
CA ARG A 106 4.45 -17.13 -3.78
C ARG A 106 3.81 -16.54 -2.52
N TYR A 107 2.90 -15.59 -2.67
CA TYR A 107 2.17 -14.94 -1.61
C TYR A 107 0.66 -15.03 -1.87
N PRO A 108 -0.20 -14.82 -0.86
CA PRO A 108 -1.64 -14.86 -1.03
C PRO A 108 -2.16 -13.80 -2.01
N VAL A 109 -3.05 -14.23 -2.91
CA VAL A 109 -3.85 -13.33 -3.76
C VAL A 109 -5.31 -13.48 -3.35
N LEU A 110 -5.85 -12.42 -2.76
CA LEU A 110 -7.17 -12.37 -2.15
C LEU A 110 -8.19 -11.78 -3.10
N PHE A 111 -9.46 -12.01 -2.84
CA PHE A 111 -10.55 -11.39 -3.58
C PHE A 111 -11.14 -10.23 -2.79
N ASP A 112 -11.28 -9.09 -3.46
CA ASP A 112 -12.05 -7.97 -2.96
C ASP A 112 -13.39 -7.92 -3.70
N ALA A 113 -14.50 -7.96 -2.94
CA ALA A 113 -15.83 -7.74 -3.49
C ALA A 113 -16.10 -6.26 -3.87
N GLY A 114 -15.06 -5.44 -3.98
CA GLY A 114 -15.10 -4.04 -4.41
C GLY A 114 -15.29 -3.03 -3.28
N GLN A 115 -15.58 -3.45 -2.05
CA GLN A 115 -15.82 -2.52 -0.94
C GLN A 115 -14.57 -2.23 -0.11
N MET A 116 -13.70 -3.21 0.07
CA MET A 116 -12.48 -3.06 0.85
C MET A 116 -11.52 -2.07 0.17
N ALA A 117 -11.38 -2.14 -1.14
CA ALA A 117 -10.57 -1.22 -1.90
C ALA A 117 -10.94 0.25 -1.61
N TYR A 118 -12.22 0.59 -1.56
CA TYR A 118 -12.69 1.95 -1.24
C TYR A 118 -12.28 2.44 0.15
N SER A 119 -12.06 1.55 1.10
CA SER A 119 -11.59 1.94 2.43
C SER A 119 -10.12 2.40 2.43
N TYR A 120 -9.34 1.94 1.46
CA TYR A 120 -7.95 2.30 1.26
C TYR A 120 -7.80 3.49 0.32
N PHE A 121 -8.43 3.42 -0.85
CA PHE A 121 -8.38 4.48 -1.86
C PHE A 121 -9.32 5.62 -1.47
N ARG A 122 -8.77 6.77 -1.16
CA ARG A 122 -9.53 8.00 -0.92
C ARG A 122 -9.68 8.85 -2.18
N SER A 123 -9.23 8.32 -3.31
CA SER A 123 -9.30 8.91 -4.64
C SER A 123 -10.26 8.13 -5.52
N THR A 124 -10.82 8.78 -6.54
CA THR A 124 -11.63 8.14 -7.59
C THR A 124 -10.78 7.47 -8.68
N SER A 125 -9.46 7.59 -8.61
CA SER A 125 -8.50 6.99 -9.54
C SER A 125 -7.84 5.77 -8.91
N PHE A 126 -7.94 4.63 -9.60
CA PHE A 126 -7.34 3.36 -9.20
C PHE A 126 -6.19 3.04 -10.15
N ASP A 127 -4.98 3.45 -9.78
CA ASP A 127 -3.78 3.07 -10.54
C ASP A 127 -3.34 1.67 -10.08
N ASN A 128 -3.25 0.72 -10.98
CA ASN A 128 -2.76 -0.64 -10.68
C ASN A 128 -1.40 -0.89 -11.34
N PRO A 129 -0.47 -1.51 -10.61
CA PRO A 129 -0.54 -1.90 -9.21
C PRO A 129 -0.56 -0.69 -8.26
N HIS A 130 -1.26 -0.81 -7.12
CA HIS A 130 -1.24 0.18 -6.06
C HIS A 130 -0.76 -0.46 -4.76
N LEU A 131 0.17 0.17 -4.07
CA LEU A 131 0.93 -0.43 -2.98
C LEU A 131 0.79 0.39 -1.70
N TYR A 132 0.52 -0.29 -0.60
CA TYR A 132 0.61 0.24 0.76
C TYR A 132 1.66 -0.53 1.56
N LEU A 133 2.54 0.17 2.27
CA LEU A 133 3.41 -0.40 3.28
C LEU A 133 2.86 -0.08 4.66
N ILE A 134 2.51 -1.13 5.41
CA ILE A 134 1.83 -1.04 6.71
C ILE A 134 2.80 -1.58 7.77
N ASP A 135 3.13 -0.77 8.77
CA ASP A 135 4.07 -1.17 9.81
C ASP A 135 3.51 -2.23 10.77
N ALA A 136 4.36 -2.73 11.67
CA ALA A 136 4.03 -3.73 12.66
C ALA A 136 2.86 -3.34 13.61
N ASN A 137 2.58 -2.04 13.73
CA ASN A 137 1.45 -1.51 14.51
C ASN A 137 0.19 -1.35 13.66
N GLY A 138 0.22 -1.69 12.37
CA GLY A 138 -0.88 -1.55 11.44
C GLY A 138 -1.13 -0.12 10.99
N ILE A 139 -0.08 0.69 10.91
CA ILE A 139 -0.14 2.06 10.43
C ILE A 139 0.41 2.11 9.02
N ILE A 140 -0.30 2.73 8.09
CA ILE A 140 0.18 2.98 6.73
C ILE A 140 1.34 3.96 6.81
N ARG A 141 2.51 3.56 6.30
CA ARG A 141 3.72 4.38 6.30
C ARG A 141 4.10 4.88 4.92
N SER A 142 3.70 4.15 3.89
CA SER A 142 3.99 4.53 2.52
C SER A 142 2.86 4.07 1.61
N GLU A 143 2.59 4.83 0.57
CA GLU A 143 1.58 4.58 -0.44
C GLU A 143 2.14 4.94 -1.81
N PHE A 144 1.93 4.07 -2.80
CA PHE A 144 2.43 4.26 -4.16
C PHE A 144 1.40 3.74 -5.18
N GLY A 145 0.83 4.62 -5.98
CA GLY A 145 0.14 4.26 -7.22
C GLY A 145 1.16 4.12 -8.36
N TYR A 146 0.90 3.23 -9.31
CA TYR A 146 1.77 3.07 -10.48
C TYR A 146 1.74 4.31 -11.37
N GLY A 147 2.92 4.86 -11.66
CA GLY A 147 3.05 6.03 -12.52
C GLY A 147 4.51 6.38 -12.80
N PRO A 148 4.75 7.41 -13.64
CA PRO A 148 6.10 7.80 -14.01
C PRO A 148 7.00 8.16 -12.83
N MET A 149 6.44 8.79 -11.79
CA MET A 149 7.16 9.22 -10.60
C MET A 149 7.45 8.09 -9.61
N THR A 150 6.74 6.98 -9.70
CA THR A 150 6.83 5.83 -8.79
C THR A 150 7.39 4.57 -9.47
N LYS A 151 7.83 4.69 -10.73
CA LYS A 151 8.33 3.58 -11.52
C LYS A 151 9.42 2.77 -10.79
N GLU A 152 10.37 3.44 -10.13
CA GLU A 152 11.47 2.78 -9.41
C GLU A 152 10.99 1.94 -8.21
N ILE A 153 9.84 2.25 -7.62
CA ILE A 153 9.20 1.42 -6.59
C ILE A 153 8.81 0.07 -7.21
N PHE A 154 8.11 0.10 -8.34
CA PHE A 154 7.61 -1.10 -9.00
C PHE A 154 8.68 -1.88 -9.78
N GLU A 155 9.85 -1.29 -10.01
CA GLU A 155 11.06 -1.97 -10.50
C GLU A 155 11.93 -2.51 -9.35
N GLY A 156 11.54 -2.35 -8.10
CA GLY A 156 12.27 -2.81 -6.90
C GLY A 156 13.37 -1.86 -6.44
N LYS A 157 13.89 -0.97 -7.30
CA LYS A 157 15.04 -0.11 -6.99
C LYS A 157 14.83 0.77 -5.75
N ALA A 158 13.63 1.33 -5.60
CA ALA A 158 13.28 2.16 -4.45
C ALA A 158 12.44 1.40 -3.40
N LEU A 159 11.80 0.28 -3.77
CA LEU A 159 11.01 -0.53 -2.84
C LEU A 159 11.88 -1.18 -1.77
N PHE A 160 12.99 -1.83 -2.14
CA PHE A 160 13.85 -2.50 -1.17
C PHE A 160 14.46 -1.54 -0.14
N PRO A 161 15.02 -0.38 -0.51
CA PRO A 161 15.46 0.63 0.46
C PRO A 161 14.34 1.10 1.39
N GLU A 162 13.12 1.26 0.88
CA GLU A 162 11.97 1.67 1.69
C GLU A 162 11.56 0.59 2.70
N ILE A 163 11.55 -0.69 2.30
CA ILE A 163 11.35 -1.82 3.22
C ILE A 163 12.43 -1.83 4.29
N ASP A 164 13.71 -1.69 3.92
CA ASP A 164 14.83 -1.67 4.86
C ASP A 164 14.68 -0.52 5.87
N ARG A 165 14.29 0.67 5.42
CA ARG A 165 14.02 1.85 6.27
C ARG A 165 12.90 1.58 7.28
N LEU A 166 11.79 0.99 6.83
CA LEU A 166 10.64 0.72 7.70
C LEU A 166 10.91 -0.39 8.70
N LEU A 167 11.63 -1.45 8.31
CA LEU A 167 12.04 -2.51 9.21
C LEU A 167 13.01 -2.00 10.29
N ALA A 168 13.93 -1.11 9.94
CA ALA A 168 14.84 -0.47 10.90
C ALA A 168 14.08 0.43 11.89
N ALA A 169 13.09 1.20 11.41
CA ALA A 169 12.26 2.05 12.25
C ALA A 169 11.38 1.25 13.23
N GLY A 170 10.86 0.09 12.80
CA GLY A 170 10.06 -0.81 13.64
C GLY A 170 10.87 -1.54 14.71
N ALA A 171 12.17 -1.71 14.51
CA ALA A 171 13.08 -2.32 15.48
C ALA A 171 13.53 -1.34 16.59
N ALA A 172 13.32 -0.04 16.41
CA ALA A 172 13.69 0.96 17.42
C ALA A 172 12.76 0.86 18.65
N PRO A 173 13.28 0.88 19.90
CA PRO A 173 12.45 0.87 21.09
C PRO A 173 11.52 2.09 21.11
N PRO A 174 10.29 1.95 21.66
CA PRO A 174 9.35 3.05 21.71
C PRO A 174 9.97 4.26 22.41
N ARG A 175 9.92 5.43 21.79
CA ARG A 175 10.36 6.67 22.43
C ARG A 175 9.52 6.86 23.70
N LYS A 176 10.17 6.84 24.85
CA LYS A 176 9.53 7.24 26.12
C LYS A 176 9.04 8.69 25.94
N ARG A 177 7.75 8.89 26.11
CA ARG A 177 7.12 10.22 26.22
C ARG A 177 7.47 10.83 27.57
#